data_bea933048293a4430cedb3c63bd79471
#
_entry.id   bea933048293a4430cedb3c63bd79471
#
_cell.length_a   1.000
_cell.length_b   1.000
_cell.length_c   1.000
_cell.angle_alpha   90.00
_cell.angle_beta   90.00
_cell.angle_gamma   90.00
#
_symmetry.space_group_name_H-M   'P 1'
#
loop_
_entity.id
_entity.type
_entity.pdbx_description
1 polymer ?
#
loop_
_entity_poly.entity_id
_entity_poly.type
_entity_poly.pdbx_seq_one_letter_code
_entity_poly.pdbx_strand_id
1 'polypeptide(L)'
;MLRIAVSLIALLSLLTPAVAQTPPATTAPVAQSAPQAKPVAKKAAPKAKPTAKPPVAAESGPCRLGVISVIGDRYSVQKFGITIFEAEASEVPIDWGLDDLVFARVRAATNNDPGVRRIAYPKGVFEPFYNPKTILIRDPGERLPDIVRSFTANANCERYLVATTFKAELPNSHMTLNGIGTYNQGVGGILRHSHLFANVAITLIDGRSYEEIKRPFVNFGANFAASLRLTEDPLNKLDNSLFPAPPAAASASAALRERTRALITDRLDRGLPGYLKEE
;
A
#
# COMPACT_ATOMS: atom_id res chain seq x y z
N MET A 1 53.46 16.24 22.24
CA MET A 1 53.69 17.55 21.60
C MET A 1 53.93 17.28 20.12
N LEU A 2 52.89 17.54 19.29
CA LEU A 2 53.05 17.55 17.83
C LEU A 2 52.04 18.55 17.27
N ARG A 3 52.57 19.66 16.76
CA ARG A 3 51.83 20.76 16.12
C ARG A 3 51.64 20.38 14.65
N ILE A 4 50.40 20.35 14.18
CA ILE A 4 50.09 20.25 12.76
C ILE A 4 49.46 21.56 12.30
N ALA A 5 50.10 22.15 11.31
CA ALA A 5 49.80 23.45 10.72
C ALA A 5 48.55 23.35 9.82
N VAL A 6 47.69 24.37 9.93
CA VAL A 6 46.53 24.59 9.08
C VAL A 6 46.98 25.40 7.86
N SER A 7 46.85 24.85 6.66
CA SER A 7 47.02 25.58 5.39
C SER A 7 45.63 25.98 4.85
N LEU A 8 45.41 27.29 4.84
CA LEU A 8 44.25 27.95 4.22
C LEU A 8 44.55 28.13 2.72
N ILE A 9 43.76 27.53 1.85
CA ILE A 9 43.80 27.84 0.41
C ILE A 9 42.50 28.57 0.08
N ALA A 10 42.60 29.86 -0.22
CA ALA A 10 41.54 30.69 -0.74
C ALA A 10 41.48 30.54 -2.26
N LEU A 11 40.38 30.07 -2.81
CA LEU A 11 40.10 30.08 -4.25
C LEU A 11 39.09 31.19 -4.57
N LEU A 12 39.56 32.17 -5.29
CA LEU A 12 38.79 33.28 -5.87
C LEU A 12 38.02 32.75 -7.08
N SER A 13 36.68 32.83 -7.06
CA SER A 13 35.84 32.49 -8.21
C SER A 13 35.42 33.75 -8.95
N LEU A 14 35.80 33.83 -10.21
CA LEU A 14 35.45 34.88 -11.17
C LEU A 14 33.98 34.73 -11.60
N LEU A 15 33.18 35.77 -11.35
CA LEU A 15 31.84 35.95 -11.92
C LEU A 15 31.94 36.42 -13.35
N THR A 16 31.34 35.71 -14.29
CA THR A 16 31.02 36.19 -15.65
C THR A 16 29.51 36.39 -15.78
N PRO A 17 29.03 37.56 -16.23
CA PRO A 17 27.62 37.77 -16.49
C PRO A 17 27.24 37.20 -17.87
N ALA A 18 26.20 36.37 -17.92
CA ALA A 18 25.58 35.89 -19.14
C ALA A 18 24.62 36.93 -19.69
N VAL A 19 24.87 37.38 -20.92
CA VAL A 19 24.00 38.29 -21.69
C VAL A 19 22.84 37.51 -22.26
N ALA A 20 21.62 37.93 -21.93
CA ALA A 20 20.37 37.38 -22.47
C ALA A 20 20.20 37.86 -23.94
N GLN A 21 20.15 36.92 -24.87
CA GLN A 21 19.76 37.17 -26.27
C GLN A 21 18.26 36.94 -26.44
N THR A 22 17.55 37.95 -26.86
CA THR A 22 16.14 37.96 -27.26
C THR A 22 16.00 37.35 -28.67
N PRO A 23 15.12 36.38 -28.93
CA PRO A 23 14.88 35.91 -30.29
C PRO A 23 13.95 36.87 -31.08
N PRO A 24 14.12 37.00 -32.43
CA PRO A 24 13.33 37.89 -33.24
C PRO A 24 11.93 37.35 -33.51
N ALA A 25 10.97 38.26 -33.56
CA ALA A 25 9.56 38.04 -33.90
C ALA A 25 9.42 37.57 -35.36
N THR A 26 8.81 36.40 -35.56
CA THR A 26 8.44 35.90 -36.88
C THR A 26 6.99 36.28 -37.18
N THR A 27 6.82 37.03 -38.23
CA THR A 27 5.56 37.47 -38.82
C THR A 27 4.70 36.30 -39.29
N ALA A 28 3.43 36.28 -38.91
CA ALA A 28 2.44 35.32 -39.36
C ALA A 28 1.94 35.63 -40.79
N PRO A 29 1.70 34.64 -41.64
CA PRO A 29 0.98 34.80 -42.87
C PRO A 29 -0.54 34.69 -42.69
N VAL A 30 -1.24 35.55 -43.42
CA VAL A 30 -2.70 35.69 -43.49
C VAL A 30 -3.37 34.39 -43.96
N ALA A 31 -4.38 33.96 -43.21
CA ALA A 31 -5.21 32.82 -43.53
C ALA A 31 -6.23 33.14 -44.61
N GLN A 32 -6.24 32.38 -45.70
CA GLN A 32 -7.31 32.34 -46.68
C GLN A 32 -8.48 31.50 -46.19
N SER A 33 -9.66 32.06 -46.24
CA SER A 33 -10.94 31.44 -45.91
C SER A 33 -11.31 30.34 -46.93
N ALA A 34 -11.53 29.12 -46.46
CA ALA A 34 -12.16 28.06 -47.24
C ALA A 34 -13.61 27.81 -46.75
N PRO A 35 -14.53 27.35 -47.62
CA PRO A 35 -15.97 27.40 -47.37
C PRO A 35 -16.44 26.35 -46.33
N GLN A 36 -17.38 26.79 -45.49
CA GLN A 36 -18.06 25.98 -44.49
C GLN A 36 -18.88 24.85 -45.13
N ALA A 37 -18.50 23.60 -44.83
CA ALA A 37 -19.36 22.42 -45.03
C ALA A 37 -20.33 22.29 -43.83
N LYS A 38 -21.64 22.12 -44.13
CA LYS A 38 -22.71 21.90 -43.16
C LYS A 38 -22.43 20.68 -42.28
N PRO A 39 -22.67 20.71 -40.95
CA PRO A 39 -22.52 19.55 -40.10
C PRO A 39 -23.65 18.55 -40.34
N VAL A 40 -23.29 17.36 -40.75
CA VAL A 40 -24.17 16.18 -40.76
C VAL A 40 -24.37 15.75 -39.30
N ALA A 41 -25.62 15.75 -38.82
CA ALA A 41 -25.99 15.29 -37.51
C ALA A 41 -25.66 13.81 -37.34
N LYS A 42 -24.64 13.47 -36.55
CA LYS A 42 -24.36 12.12 -36.10
C LYS A 42 -25.42 11.75 -35.06
N LYS A 43 -26.26 10.77 -35.46
CA LYS A 43 -27.22 10.08 -34.60
C LYS A 43 -26.50 9.57 -33.36
N ALA A 44 -26.87 10.06 -32.16
CA ALA A 44 -26.29 9.63 -30.90
C ALA A 44 -26.57 8.14 -30.67
N ALA A 45 -25.54 7.37 -30.45
CA ALA A 45 -25.65 5.98 -30.02
C ALA A 45 -26.30 5.94 -28.61
N PRO A 46 -27.18 4.96 -28.32
CA PRO A 46 -27.82 4.85 -27.02
C PRO A 46 -26.77 4.60 -25.94
N LYS A 47 -26.75 5.45 -24.89
CA LYS A 47 -25.95 5.26 -23.69
C LYS A 47 -26.31 3.91 -23.09
N ALA A 48 -25.35 2.97 -23.09
CA ALA A 48 -25.46 1.72 -22.34
C ALA A 48 -25.76 2.06 -20.86
N LYS A 49 -26.89 1.58 -20.34
CA LYS A 49 -27.17 1.61 -18.91
C LYS A 49 -26.04 0.91 -18.18
N PRO A 50 -25.54 1.44 -17.04
CA PRO A 50 -24.59 0.71 -16.21
C PRO A 50 -25.27 -0.59 -15.79
N THR A 51 -24.69 -1.70 -16.20
CA THR A 51 -25.13 -3.05 -15.80
C THR A 51 -24.94 -3.12 -14.29
N ALA A 52 -26.04 -3.16 -13.54
CA ALA A 52 -26.00 -3.39 -12.11
C ALA A 52 -25.26 -4.70 -11.86
N LYS A 53 -24.19 -4.63 -11.01
CA LYS A 53 -23.46 -5.81 -10.56
C LYS A 53 -24.50 -6.82 -10.05
N PRO A 54 -24.47 -8.10 -10.48
CA PRO A 54 -25.46 -9.07 -10.02
C PRO A 54 -25.50 -9.08 -8.48
N PRO A 55 -26.65 -9.16 -7.85
CA PRO A 55 -26.71 -9.30 -6.40
C PRO A 55 -25.92 -10.54 -6.04
N VAL A 56 -24.91 -10.36 -5.16
CA VAL A 56 -24.17 -11.46 -4.56
C VAL A 56 -25.23 -12.38 -3.95
N ALA A 57 -25.33 -13.61 -4.45
CA ALA A 57 -26.23 -14.61 -3.91
C ALA A 57 -26.07 -14.62 -2.39
N ALA A 58 -27.16 -14.45 -1.66
CA ALA A 58 -27.16 -14.50 -0.21
C ALA A 58 -26.53 -15.85 0.18
N GLU A 59 -25.33 -15.81 0.76
CA GLU A 59 -24.62 -16.99 1.21
C GLU A 59 -25.45 -17.62 2.33
N SER A 60 -26.20 -18.65 1.98
CA SER A 60 -27.09 -19.37 2.89
C SER A 60 -26.29 -20.39 3.68
N GLY A 61 -26.47 -20.41 4.99
CA GLY A 61 -25.79 -21.36 5.90
C GLY A 61 -25.11 -20.66 7.08
N PRO A 62 -24.54 -21.42 8.05
CA PRO A 62 -23.81 -20.84 9.16
C PRO A 62 -22.52 -20.14 8.68
N CYS A 63 -22.21 -18.99 9.29
CA CYS A 63 -20.94 -18.31 9.04
C CYS A 63 -19.85 -18.91 9.91
N ARG A 64 -18.94 -19.66 9.30
CA ARG A 64 -17.79 -20.26 10.03
C ARG A 64 -16.64 -19.28 10.17
N LEU A 65 -16.38 -18.48 9.12
CA LEU A 65 -15.28 -17.51 9.12
C LEU A 65 -15.72 -16.22 8.42
N GLY A 66 -15.77 -15.13 9.17
CA GLY A 66 -15.94 -13.79 8.64
C GLY A 66 -14.58 -13.19 8.25
N VAL A 67 -14.42 -12.73 7.01
CA VAL A 67 -13.17 -12.13 6.53
C VAL A 67 -13.35 -10.61 6.44
N ILE A 68 -12.50 -9.89 7.14
CA ILE A 68 -12.44 -8.44 7.19
C ILE A 68 -11.06 -8.03 6.69
N SER A 69 -10.97 -7.20 5.67
CA SER A 69 -9.70 -6.72 5.14
C SER A 69 -9.72 -5.21 4.99
N VAL A 70 -8.68 -4.55 5.49
CA VAL A 70 -8.52 -3.09 5.57
C VAL A 70 -7.12 -2.70 5.06
N ILE A 71 -6.65 -3.38 4.03
CA ILE A 71 -5.29 -3.16 3.49
C ILE A 71 -5.28 -2.44 2.15
N GLY A 72 -6.47 -2.23 1.54
CA GLY A 72 -6.60 -2.00 0.11
C GLY A 72 -6.65 -0.56 -0.36
N ASP A 73 -6.70 0.43 0.50
CA ASP A 73 -7.03 1.81 0.15
C ASP A 73 -5.83 2.75 0.01
N ARG A 74 -4.65 2.39 0.52
CA ARG A 74 -3.46 3.24 0.56
C ARG A 74 -2.19 2.53 0.15
N TYR A 75 -1.32 3.26 -0.54
CA TYR A 75 0.01 2.81 -0.95
C TYR A 75 1.05 3.83 -0.53
N SER A 76 2.06 3.38 0.19
CA SER A 76 3.14 4.23 0.70
C SER A 76 4.27 4.32 -0.31
N VAL A 77 4.70 5.53 -0.64
CA VAL A 77 5.89 5.81 -1.45
C VAL A 77 6.88 6.55 -0.59
N GLN A 78 8.02 5.92 -0.31
CA GLN A 78 9.02 6.45 0.60
C GLN A 78 10.36 6.57 -0.09
N LYS A 79 11.03 7.71 0.08
CA LYS A 79 12.36 7.97 -0.42
C LYS A 79 13.26 8.30 0.75
N PHE A 80 14.34 7.58 0.86
CA PHE A 80 15.32 7.78 1.91
C PHE A 80 16.62 8.36 1.30
N GLY A 81 17.02 9.53 1.80
CA GLY A 81 18.29 10.14 1.48
C GLY A 81 19.40 9.70 2.43
N ILE A 82 20.56 10.36 2.35
CA ILE A 82 21.71 10.11 3.23
C ILE A 82 21.44 10.61 4.65
N THR A 83 20.63 11.66 4.76
CA THR A 83 20.27 12.27 6.04
C THR A 83 18.79 12.09 6.34
N ILE A 84 18.43 12.14 7.62
CA ILE A 84 17.02 12.09 8.06
C ILE A 84 16.18 13.24 7.51
N PHE A 85 16.80 14.34 7.10
CA PHE A 85 16.13 15.50 6.51
C PHE A 85 15.78 15.31 5.03
N GLU A 86 16.31 14.28 4.38
CA GLU A 86 16.03 13.94 2.98
C GLU A 86 15.00 12.79 2.87
N ALA A 87 14.41 12.39 3.99
CA ALA A 87 13.37 11.37 3.98
C ALA A 87 12.03 11.99 3.55
N GLU A 88 11.48 11.48 2.46
CA GLU A 88 10.16 11.85 1.95
C GLU A 88 9.22 10.63 2.06
N ALA A 89 8.04 10.82 2.64
CA ALA A 89 7.00 9.80 2.71
C ALA A 89 5.67 10.38 2.20
N SER A 90 5.05 9.67 1.30
CA SER A 90 3.74 10.03 0.72
C SER A 90 2.83 8.83 0.73
N GLU A 91 1.56 9.03 1.12
CA GLU A 91 0.51 8.02 0.98
C GLU A 91 -0.36 8.36 -0.22
N VAL A 92 -0.56 7.39 -1.08
CA VAL A 92 -1.33 7.53 -2.33
C VAL A 92 -2.56 6.64 -2.24
N PRO A 93 -3.76 7.16 -2.49
CA PRO A 93 -4.96 6.32 -2.57
C PRO A 93 -4.87 5.40 -3.78
N ILE A 94 -5.22 4.13 -3.59
CA ILE A 94 -5.20 3.10 -4.62
C ILE A 94 -6.54 2.35 -4.65
N ASP A 95 -6.86 1.82 -5.83
CA ASP A 95 -7.95 0.88 -6.06
C ASP A 95 -7.42 -0.35 -6.82
N TRP A 96 -6.60 -1.13 -6.12
CA TRP A 96 -5.94 -2.30 -6.71
C TRP A 96 -6.63 -3.62 -6.36
N GLY A 97 -7.76 -3.56 -5.66
CA GLY A 97 -8.51 -4.73 -5.24
C GLY A 97 -7.73 -5.63 -4.28
N LEU A 98 -6.93 -5.05 -3.35
CA LEU A 98 -6.14 -5.83 -2.40
C LEU A 98 -7.01 -6.52 -1.36
N ASP A 99 -8.11 -5.90 -0.94
CA ASP A 99 -9.07 -6.53 -0.03
C ASP A 99 -9.80 -7.70 -0.70
N ASP A 100 -10.10 -7.59 -2.01
CA ASP A 100 -10.63 -8.70 -2.80
C ASP A 100 -9.62 -9.84 -2.92
N LEU A 101 -8.34 -9.51 -3.05
CA LEU A 101 -7.25 -10.48 -3.09
C LEU A 101 -7.17 -11.26 -1.77
N VAL A 102 -7.21 -10.57 -0.61
CA VAL A 102 -7.21 -11.24 0.71
C VAL A 102 -8.37 -12.22 0.79
N PHE A 103 -9.59 -11.78 0.48
CA PHE A 103 -10.77 -12.63 0.53
C PHE A 103 -10.64 -13.86 -0.39
N ALA A 104 -10.16 -13.66 -1.62
CA ALA A 104 -9.96 -14.77 -2.57
C ALA A 104 -8.92 -15.78 -2.06
N ARG A 105 -7.83 -15.30 -1.42
CA ARG A 105 -6.79 -16.20 -0.88
C ARG A 105 -7.28 -16.97 0.35
N VAL A 106 -8.05 -16.32 1.24
CA VAL A 106 -8.68 -17.01 2.38
C VAL A 106 -9.64 -18.09 1.89
N ARG A 107 -10.49 -17.80 0.90
CA ARG A 107 -11.38 -18.81 0.30
C ARG A 107 -10.60 -19.97 -0.31
N ALA A 108 -9.52 -19.69 -1.04
CA ALA A 108 -8.67 -20.74 -1.61
C ALA A 108 -8.04 -21.61 -0.50
N ALA A 109 -7.54 -21.00 0.57
CA ALA A 109 -6.92 -21.70 1.70
C ALA A 109 -7.92 -22.54 2.53
N THR A 110 -9.22 -22.23 2.43
CA THR A 110 -10.32 -22.99 3.06
C THR A 110 -11.06 -23.92 2.08
N ASN A 111 -10.44 -24.28 0.95
CA ASN A 111 -11.06 -25.10 -0.09
C ASN A 111 -12.42 -24.55 -0.59
N ASN A 112 -12.58 -23.22 -0.64
CA ASN A 112 -13.81 -22.53 -1.03
C ASN A 112 -15.02 -22.88 -0.14
N ASP A 113 -14.79 -23.10 1.14
CA ASP A 113 -15.85 -23.33 2.11
C ASP A 113 -16.94 -22.25 2.01
N PRO A 114 -18.22 -22.63 1.82
CA PRO A 114 -19.35 -21.69 1.73
C PRO A 114 -19.61 -20.94 3.04
N GLY A 115 -19.12 -21.43 4.17
CA GLY A 115 -19.14 -20.75 5.46
C GLY A 115 -18.17 -19.58 5.59
N VAL A 116 -17.30 -19.36 4.60
CA VAL A 116 -16.40 -18.19 4.56
C VAL A 116 -17.09 -17.01 3.89
N ARG A 117 -17.29 -15.94 4.64
CA ARG A 117 -18.02 -14.76 4.20
C ARG A 117 -17.19 -13.49 4.29
N ARG A 118 -17.37 -12.59 3.33
CA ARG A 118 -16.86 -11.24 3.44
C ARG A 118 -17.75 -10.43 4.39
N ILE A 119 -17.14 -9.77 5.36
CA ILE A 119 -17.83 -8.86 6.27
C ILE A 119 -17.59 -7.42 5.81
N ALA A 120 -18.68 -6.73 5.50
CA ALA A 120 -18.64 -5.30 5.22
C ALA A 120 -18.54 -4.52 6.54
N TYR A 121 -17.86 -3.39 6.50
CA TYR A 121 -17.69 -2.51 7.66
C TYR A 121 -17.94 -1.04 7.28
N PRO A 122 -18.36 -0.19 8.24
CA PRO A 122 -18.56 1.24 8.00
C PRO A 122 -17.23 1.95 7.70
N LYS A 123 -17.26 2.92 6.79
CA LYS A 123 -16.09 3.74 6.48
C LYS A 123 -15.58 4.42 7.75
N GLY A 124 -14.26 4.35 7.96
CA GLY A 124 -13.59 5.00 9.09
C GLY A 124 -13.69 4.24 10.43
N VAL A 125 -14.34 3.06 10.49
CA VAL A 125 -14.44 2.29 11.74
C VAL A 125 -13.07 1.85 12.28
N PHE A 126 -12.06 1.69 11.40
CA PHE A 126 -10.68 1.35 11.77
C PHE A 126 -9.78 2.57 12.04
N GLU A 127 -10.32 3.80 11.93
CA GLU A 127 -9.54 5.01 12.21
C GLU A 127 -8.93 5.03 13.63
N PRO A 128 -9.64 4.59 14.70
CA PRO A 128 -9.06 4.52 16.05
C PRO A 128 -7.93 3.49 16.19
N PHE A 129 -7.86 2.49 15.29
CA PHE A 129 -6.78 1.52 15.24
C PHE A 129 -5.52 2.13 14.65
N TYR A 130 -5.63 2.84 13.52
CA TYR A 130 -4.49 3.44 12.83
C TYR A 130 -4.01 4.75 13.46
N ASN A 131 -4.92 5.55 14.03
CA ASN A 131 -4.67 6.86 14.61
C ASN A 131 -5.22 6.94 16.05
N PRO A 132 -4.61 6.24 17.01
CA PRO A 132 -5.06 6.25 18.39
C PRO A 132 -4.91 7.66 19.00
N LYS A 133 -6.01 8.25 19.44
CA LYS A 133 -6.03 9.61 20.06
C LYS A 133 -5.30 9.69 21.40
N THR A 134 -5.04 8.56 22.04
CA THR A 134 -4.40 8.49 23.37
C THR A 134 -3.04 7.82 23.23
N ILE A 135 -1.99 8.55 23.54
CA ILE A 135 -0.59 8.07 23.55
C ILE A 135 -0.32 7.14 24.76
N LEU A 136 -1.27 6.97 25.67
CA LEU A 136 -1.14 6.08 26.82
C LEU A 136 -1.25 4.61 26.40
N ILE A 137 -0.10 4.11 25.91
CA ILE A 137 0.49 2.78 26.16
C ILE A 137 -0.50 1.59 26.12
N ARG A 138 -1.41 1.55 25.13
CA ARG A 138 -2.04 0.29 24.76
C ARG A 138 -1.66 -0.06 23.34
N ASP A 139 -1.23 -1.30 23.18
CA ASP A 139 -1.01 -1.88 21.85
C ASP A 139 -2.27 -1.60 20.99
N PRO A 140 -2.16 -0.99 19.82
CA PRO A 140 -3.30 -0.83 18.91
C PRO A 140 -4.06 -2.13 18.67
N GLY A 141 -3.37 -3.27 18.72
CA GLY A 141 -3.95 -4.61 18.62
C GLY A 141 -5.01 -4.89 19.69
N GLU A 142 -4.87 -4.38 20.93
CA GLU A 142 -5.84 -4.60 22.00
C GLU A 142 -7.23 -3.99 21.70
N ARG A 143 -7.32 -3.00 20.81
CA ARG A 143 -8.59 -2.38 20.40
C ARG A 143 -9.28 -3.08 19.23
N LEU A 144 -8.55 -3.91 18.52
CA LEU A 144 -9.08 -4.55 17.31
C LEU A 144 -10.33 -5.41 17.59
N PRO A 145 -10.37 -6.21 18.67
CA PRO A 145 -11.56 -6.96 19.03
C PRO A 145 -12.79 -6.09 19.26
N ASP A 146 -12.66 -4.96 19.96
CA ASP A 146 -13.78 -4.05 20.22
C ASP A 146 -14.28 -3.38 18.94
N ILE A 147 -13.36 -3.00 18.06
CA ILE A 147 -13.71 -2.45 16.74
C ILE A 147 -14.50 -3.48 15.95
N VAL A 148 -14.03 -4.72 15.87
CA VAL A 148 -14.71 -5.80 15.14
C VAL A 148 -16.08 -6.06 15.74
N ARG A 149 -16.20 -6.15 17.06
CA ARG A 149 -17.48 -6.33 17.77
C ARG A 149 -18.51 -5.25 17.38
N SER A 150 -18.08 -4.01 17.21
CA SER A 150 -18.98 -2.87 16.96
C SER A 150 -19.82 -2.99 15.70
N PHE A 151 -19.38 -3.74 14.69
CA PHE A 151 -20.11 -3.88 13.41
C PHE A 151 -20.42 -5.33 13.01
N THR A 152 -19.94 -6.32 13.77
CA THR A 152 -20.18 -7.73 13.45
C THR A 152 -21.25 -8.41 14.30
N ALA A 153 -21.88 -7.69 15.24
CA ALA A 153 -22.87 -8.24 16.18
C ALA A 153 -23.99 -9.07 15.51
N ASN A 154 -24.35 -8.73 14.29
CA ASN A 154 -25.40 -9.43 13.52
C ASN A 154 -24.85 -10.44 12.50
N ALA A 155 -23.53 -10.55 12.35
CA ALA A 155 -22.92 -11.43 11.35
C ALA A 155 -22.88 -12.89 11.80
N ASN A 156 -22.90 -13.15 13.13
CA ASN A 156 -22.96 -14.47 13.76
C ASN A 156 -21.94 -15.48 13.17
N CYS A 157 -20.70 -15.03 12.91
CA CYS A 157 -19.65 -15.92 12.48
C CYS A 157 -18.98 -16.58 13.70
N GLU A 158 -18.52 -17.82 13.55
CA GLU A 158 -17.80 -18.53 14.61
C GLU A 158 -16.44 -17.86 14.89
N ARG A 159 -15.77 -17.36 13.85
CA ARG A 159 -14.46 -16.66 13.92
C ARG A 159 -14.44 -15.50 12.93
N TYR A 160 -13.58 -14.52 13.22
CA TYR A 160 -13.26 -13.43 12.30
C TYR A 160 -11.78 -13.40 11.99
N LEU A 161 -11.41 -13.40 10.72
CA LEU A 161 -10.06 -13.15 10.24
C LEU A 161 -9.97 -11.69 9.81
N VAL A 162 -9.10 -10.94 10.47
CA VAL A 162 -8.92 -9.51 10.23
C VAL A 162 -7.54 -9.27 9.64
N ALA A 163 -7.49 -8.76 8.41
CA ALA A 163 -6.24 -8.34 7.76
C ALA A 163 -6.10 -6.82 7.88
N THR A 164 -5.03 -6.38 8.54
CA THR A 164 -4.69 -4.96 8.75
C THR A 164 -3.29 -4.67 8.27
N THR A 165 -2.93 -3.41 8.17
CA THR A 165 -1.54 -2.98 7.96
C THR A 165 -0.92 -2.49 9.27
N PHE A 166 0.41 -2.51 9.35
CA PHE A 166 1.16 -2.00 10.50
C PHE A 166 2.41 -1.25 10.07
N LYS A 167 3.06 -0.58 11.02
CA LYS A 167 4.35 0.10 10.84
C LYS A 167 5.46 -0.82 11.29
N ALA A 168 6.49 -1.00 10.47
CA ALA A 168 7.68 -1.77 10.80
C ALA A 168 8.93 -0.94 10.60
N GLU A 169 9.90 -1.08 11.51
CA GLU A 169 11.22 -0.49 11.30
C GLU A 169 12.01 -1.30 10.27
N LEU A 170 12.70 -0.58 9.38
CA LEU A 170 13.64 -1.20 8.46
C LEU A 170 14.90 -1.60 9.24
N PRO A 171 15.34 -2.87 9.19
CA PRO A 171 16.50 -3.35 9.93
C PRO A 171 17.75 -2.49 9.68
N ASN A 172 18.52 -2.26 10.74
CA ASN A 172 19.74 -1.45 10.74
C ASN A 172 19.54 0.00 10.28
N SER A 173 18.32 0.51 10.38
CA SER A 173 17.99 1.90 10.10
C SER A 173 16.95 2.39 11.09
N HIS A 174 16.84 3.71 11.30
CA HIS A 174 15.76 4.32 12.09
C HIS A 174 14.56 4.67 11.21
N MET A 175 14.41 4.00 10.07
CA MET A 175 13.37 4.28 9.10
C MET A 175 12.18 3.36 9.34
N THR A 176 10.98 3.93 9.30
CA THR A 176 9.72 3.20 9.49
C THR A 176 9.00 3.06 8.15
N LEU A 177 8.67 1.83 7.79
CA LEU A 177 7.84 1.50 6.63
C LEU A 177 6.38 1.35 7.08
N ASN A 178 5.49 2.16 6.52
CA ASN A 178 4.08 2.14 6.89
C ASN A 178 3.23 1.38 5.87
N GLY A 179 2.57 0.32 6.29
CA GLY A 179 1.60 -0.41 5.48
C GLY A 179 2.20 -1.14 4.27
N ILE A 180 1.61 -0.91 3.11
CA ILE A 180 2.02 -1.51 1.83
C ILE A 180 2.59 -0.40 0.97
N GLY A 181 3.72 -0.67 0.31
CA GLY A 181 4.35 0.38 -0.47
C GLY A 181 5.64 -0.01 -1.17
N THR A 182 6.32 1.03 -1.62
CA THR A 182 7.67 0.97 -2.14
C THR A 182 8.56 1.98 -1.44
N TYR A 183 9.83 1.63 -1.27
CA TYR A 183 10.83 2.58 -0.83
C TYR A 183 12.02 2.58 -1.78
N ASN A 184 12.67 3.72 -1.87
CA ASN A 184 13.93 3.90 -2.56
C ASN A 184 14.97 4.41 -1.57
N GLN A 185 16.07 3.70 -1.48
CA GLN A 185 17.21 4.08 -0.64
C GLN A 185 18.40 4.38 -1.53
N GLY A 186 18.98 5.57 -1.40
CA GLY A 186 20.15 6.00 -2.13
C GLY A 186 21.32 6.30 -1.21
N VAL A 187 22.51 5.84 -1.60
CA VAL A 187 23.77 6.24 -0.96
C VAL A 187 24.55 7.12 -1.95
N GLY A 188 24.71 8.40 -1.60
CA GLY A 188 25.51 9.33 -2.40
C GLY A 188 25.00 9.64 -3.80
N GLY A 189 23.72 9.38 -4.10
CA GLY A 189 23.12 9.62 -5.41
C GLY A 189 23.52 8.64 -6.52
N ILE A 190 24.48 7.76 -6.28
CA ILE A 190 25.06 6.86 -7.30
C ILE A 190 24.47 5.46 -7.24
N LEU A 191 24.17 4.96 -6.05
CA LEU A 191 23.55 3.63 -5.85
C LEU A 191 22.15 3.81 -5.27
N ARG A 192 21.14 3.62 -6.11
CA ARG A 192 19.74 3.61 -5.69
C ARG A 192 19.20 2.19 -5.76
N HIS A 193 18.56 1.78 -4.69
CA HIS A 193 17.87 0.50 -4.62
C HIS A 193 16.41 0.73 -4.28
N SER A 194 15.52 0.22 -5.11
CA SER A 194 14.09 0.26 -4.87
C SER A 194 13.58 -1.09 -4.40
N HIS A 195 12.65 -1.07 -3.46
CA HIS A 195 12.06 -2.27 -2.90
C HIS A 195 10.56 -2.08 -2.70
N LEU A 196 9.83 -3.19 -2.83
CA LEU A 196 8.45 -3.31 -2.38
C LEU A 196 8.42 -3.81 -0.94
N PHE A 197 7.41 -3.39 -0.20
CA PHE A 197 7.11 -3.93 1.12
C PHE A 197 5.60 -4.08 1.33
N ALA A 198 5.22 -5.01 2.19
CA ALA A 198 3.84 -5.22 2.58
C ALA A 198 3.78 -5.64 4.05
N ASN A 199 3.62 -4.66 4.94
CA ASN A 199 3.45 -4.86 6.37
C ASN A 199 1.98 -5.14 6.64
N VAL A 200 1.58 -6.38 6.44
CA VAL A 200 0.22 -6.88 6.66
C VAL A 200 0.23 -7.81 7.86
N ALA A 201 -0.69 -7.61 8.77
CA ALA A 201 -0.94 -8.49 9.92
C ALA A 201 -2.28 -9.21 9.73
N ILE A 202 -2.33 -10.45 10.22
CA ILE A 202 -3.57 -11.22 10.31
C ILE A 202 -3.84 -11.49 11.78
N THR A 203 -5.03 -11.12 12.22
CA THR A 203 -5.54 -11.41 13.56
C THR A 203 -6.76 -12.30 13.43
N LEU A 204 -6.79 -13.40 14.19
CA LEU A 204 -7.94 -14.27 14.29
C LEU A 204 -8.68 -13.97 15.59
N ILE A 205 -9.98 -13.71 15.51
CA ILE A 205 -10.82 -13.33 16.66
C ILE A 205 -11.94 -14.35 16.80
N ASP A 206 -12.18 -14.83 18.00
CA ASP A 206 -13.33 -15.67 18.33
C ASP A 206 -14.63 -14.88 18.19
N GLY A 207 -15.62 -15.45 17.50
CA GLY A 207 -16.85 -14.72 17.17
C GLY A 207 -17.83 -14.59 18.34
N ARG A 208 -17.63 -15.32 19.44
CA ARG A 208 -18.50 -15.27 20.64
C ARG A 208 -17.91 -14.37 21.72
N SER A 209 -16.66 -14.66 22.10
CA SER A 209 -15.97 -13.89 23.15
C SER A 209 -15.40 -12.58 22.64
N TYR A 210 -15.09 -12.48 21.33
CA TYR A 210 -14.30 -11.42 20.73
C TYR A 210 -12.89 -11.33 21.32
N GLU A 211 -12.34 -12.44 21.73
CA GLU A 211 -10.95 -12.53 22.14
C GLU A 211 -10.06 -12.93 20.96
N GLU A 212 -8.84 -12.45 20.97
CA GLU A 212 -7.85 -12.85 19.97
C GLU A 212 -7.46 -14.33 20.17
N ILE A 213 -7.58 -15.12 19.12
CA ILE A 213 -7.08 -16.49 19.07
C ILE A 213 -5.59 -16.44 18.76
N LYS A 214 -4.77 -16.55 19.79
CA LYS A 214 -3.31 -16.48 19.65
C LYS A 214 -2.76 -17.71 18.94
N ARG A 215 -1.95 -17.47 17.93
CA ARG A 215 -1.21 -18.48 17.17
C ARG A 215 0.30 -18.27 17.36
N PRO A 216 0.91 -18.78 18.43
CA PRO A 216 2.26 -18.40 18.88
C PRO A 216 3.37 -18.69 17.86
N PHE A 217 3.15 -19.60 16.91
CA PHE A 217 4.15 -19.96 15.90
C PHE A 217 3.82 -19.43 14.50
N VAL A 218 2.75 -18.66 14.36
CA VAL A 218 2.31 -18.09 13.09
C VAL A 218 2.47 -16.59 13.17
N ASN A 219 3.60 -16.09 12.68
CA ASN A 219 3.83 -14.64 12.60
C ASN A 219 3.74 -14.20 11.16
N PHE A 220 2.58 -13.70 10.76
CA PHE A 220 2.42 -13.03 9.49
C PHE A 220 2.93 -11.59 9.63
N GLY A 221 4.12 -11.33 9.11
CA GLY A 221 4.66 -9.97 9.00
C GLY A 221 5.41 -9.42 10.21
N ALA A 222 5.32 -10.00 11.41
CA ALA A 222 5.91 -9.45 12.63
C ALA A 222 7.29 -10.04 13.00
N ASN A 223 7.88 -10.93 12.20
CA ASN A 223 9.13 -11.60 12.56
C ASN A 223 10.35 -10.79 12.15
N PHE A 224 11.27 -10.62 13.11
CA PHE A 224 12.63 -10.12 12.89
C PHE A 224 13.35 -10.88 11.75
N ALA A 225 13.18 -12.20 11.65
CA ALA A 225 13.69 -13.00 10.54
C ALA A 225 13.03 -12.70 9.19
N ALA A 226 11.75 -12.32 9.17
CA ALA A 226 11.07 -11.87 7.95
C ALA A 226 11.54 -10.47 7.54
N SER A 227 11.82 -9.58 8.48
CA SER A 227 12.36 -8.27 8.18
C SER A 227 13.82 -8.32 7.68
N LEU A 228 14.62 -9.27 8.15
CA LEU A 228 15.96 -9.53 7.59
C LEU A 228 15.90 -10.08 6.16
N ARG A 229 14.85 -10.83 5.80
CA ARG A 229 14.65 -11.36 4.45
C ARG A 229 13.97 -10.37 3.49
N LEU A 230 13.46 -9.24 3.98
CA LEU A 230 12.80 -8.23 3.15
C LEU A 230 13.69 -7.71 2.00
N THR A 231 15.00 -7.66 2.21
CA THR A 231 15.96 -7.20 1.19
C THR A 231 16.46 -8.33 0.28
N GLU A 232 16.33 -9.58 0.69
CA GLU A 232 16.84 -10.75 -0.05
C GLU A 232 15.76 -11.45 -0.87
N ASP A 233 14.47 -11.27 -0.54
CA ASP A 233 13.37 -11.84 -1.29
C ASP A 233 13.27 -11.18 -2.68
N PRO A 234 13.38 -11.96 -3.78
CA PRO A 234 13.27 -11.43 -5.13
C PRO A 234 11.97 -10.68 -5.40
N LEU A 235 10.88 -11.02 -4.69
CA LEU A 235 9.60 -10.32 -4.82
C LEU A 235 9.65 -8.90 -4.24
N ASN A 236 10.53 -8.65 -3.29
CA ASN A 236 10.71 -7.31 -2.71
C ASN A 236 11.59 -6.41 -3.59
N LYS A 237 12.47 -6.96 -4.42
CA LYS A 237 13.28 -6.16 -5.36
C LYS A 237 12.38 -5.48 -6.39
N LEU A 238 12.59 -4.18 -6.54
CA LEU A 238 11.92 -3.37 -7.56
C LEU A 238 12.97 -2.73 -8.47
N ASP A 239 12.73 -2.78 -9.78
CA ASP A 239 13.54 -1.99 -10.70
C ASP A 239 13.38 -0.49 -10.38
N ASN A 240 14.50 0.25 -10.36
CA ASN A 240 14.48 1.67 -10.04
C ASN A 240 13.63 2.49 -11.01
N SER A 241 13.48 2.04 -12.25
CA SER A 241 12.62 2.68 -13.26
C SER A 241 11.12 2.59 -12.90
N LEU A 242 10.73 1.64 -12.06
CA LEU A 242 9.36 1.47 -11.58
C LEU A 242 9.07 2.27 -10.30
N PHE A 243 10.08 2.90 -9.69
CA PHE A 243 9.84 3.75 -8.54
C PHE A 243 9.06 4.99 -8.96
N PRO A 244 7.88 5.25 -8.33
CA PRO A 244 6.98 6.31 -8.80
C PRO A 244 7.55 7.71 -8.50
N ALA A 245 7.77 8.49 -9.52
CA ALA A 245 8.15 9.89 -9.46
C ALA A 245 7.31 10.69 -10.47
N PRO A 246 6.34 11.51 -10.05
CA PRO A 246 5.97 11.81 -8.65
C PRO A 246 5.25 10.65 -7.94
N PRO A 247 5.15 10.66 -6.59
CA PRO A 247 4.50 9.58 -5.82
C PRO A 247 3.09 9.22 -6.28
N ALA A 248 2.29 10.22 -6.70
CA ALA A 248 0.94 10.03 -7.22
C ALA A 248 0.87 9.10 -8.45
N ALA A 249 1.96 8.96 -9.20
CA ALA A 249 2.02 8.05 -10.34
C ALA A 249 1.87 6.57 -9.93
N ALA A 250 2.05 6.25 -8.65
CA ALA A 250 1.90 4.89 -8.14
C ALA A 250 0.51 4.33 -8.44
N SER A 251 -0.56 5.09 -8.20
CA SER A 251 -1.95 4.64 -8.36
C SER A 251 -2.28 4.11 -9.75
N ALA A 252 -1.69 4.73 -10.79
CA ALA A 252 -1.89 4.38 -12.19
C ALA A 252 -0.93 3.28 -12.69
N SER A 253 0.09 2.89 -11.91
CA SER A 253 1.11 1.95 -12.35
C SER A 253 0.62 0.51 -12.32
N ALA A 254 0.34 -0.07 -13.49
CA ALA A 254 -0.02 -1.49 -13.62
C ALA A 254 1.08 -2.41 -13.11
N ALA A 255 2.35 -2.09 -13.41
CA ALA A 255 3.49 -2.90 -12.98
C ALA A 255 3.63 -2.93 -11.44
N LEU A 256 3.49 -1.78 -10.75
CA LEU A 256 3.50 -1.74 -9.28
C LEU A 256 2.33 -2.53 -8.70
N ARG A 257 1.13 -2.37 -9.26
CA ARG A 257 -0.05 -3.14 -8.85
C ARG A 257 0.19 -4.64 -8.94
N GLU A 258 0.67 -5.13 -10.07
CA GLU A 258 0.93 -6.57 -10.27
C GLU A 258 2.00 -7.10 -9.32
N ARG A 259 3.11 -6.39 -9.18
CA ARG A 259 4.19 -6.78 -8.28
C ARG A 259 3.73 -6.79 -6.81
N THR A 260 2.98 -5.77 -6.38
CA THR A 260 2.43 -5.70 -5.03
C THR A 260 1.44 -6.82 -4.76
N ARG A 261 0.54 -7.11 -5.70
CA ARG A 261 -0.40 -8.24 -5.60
C ARG A 261 0.33 -9.57 -5.51
N ALA A 262 1.38 -9.78 -6.31
CA ALA A 262 2.20 -10.99 -6.25
C ALA A 262 2.87 -11.16 -4.88
N LEU A 263 3.47 -10.10 -4.33
CA LEU A 263 4.09 -10.11 -3.01
C LEU A 263 3.08 -10.45 -1.90
N ILE A 264 1.91 -9.83 -1.92
CA ILE A 264 0.85 -10.09 -0.94
C ILE A 264 0.32 -11.52 -1.09
N THR A 265 0.09 -11.99 -2.32
CA THR A 265 -0.36 -13.35 -2.58
C THR A 265 0.60 -14.38 -2.01
N ASP A 266 1.89 -14.27 -2.30
CA ASP A 266 2.91 -15.18 -1.80
C ASP A 266 2.96 -15.22 -0.27
N ARG A 267 2.84 -14.07 0.38
CA ARG A 267 2.81 -13.99 1.84
C ARG A 267 1.55 -14.62 2.43
N LEU A 268 0.38 -14.34 1.85
CA LEU A 268 -0.88 -14.94 2.26
C LEU A 268 -0.85 -16.46 2.11
N ASP A 269 -0.36 -16.97 0.98
CA ASP A 269 -0.30 -18.41 0.71
C ASP A 269 0.60 -19.16 1.68
N ARG A 270 1.69 -18.53 2.11
CA ARG A 270 2.58 -19.10 3.14
C ARG A 270 2.02 -18.99 4.55
N GLY A 271 1.31 -17.91 4.86
CA GLY A 271 0.85 -17.63 6.22
C GLY A 271 -0.50 -18.23 6.57
N LEU A 272 -1.50 -18.12 5.69
CA LEU A 272 -2.88 -18.51 5.97
C LEU A 272 -3.05 -19.94 6.49
N PRO A 273 -2.36 -20.97 5.99
CA PRO A 273 -2.52 -22.33 6.50
C PRO A 273 -2.26 -22.46 8.01
N GLY A 274 -1.33 -21.64 8.54
CA GLY A 274 -1.04 -21.63 9.97
C GLY A 274 -2.15 -21.02 10.82
N TYR A 275 -2.86 -20.01 10.30
CA TYR A 275 -4.00 -19.39 11.00
C TYR A 275 -5.27 -20.24 10.91
N LEU A 276 -5.46 -20.97 9.81
CA LEU A 276 -6.71 -21.66 9.48
C LEU A 276 -6.73 -23.14 9.94
N LYS A 277 -5.59 -23.69 10.39
CA LYS A 277 -5.57 -25.04 10.97
C LYS A 277 -6.47 -25.06 12.21
N GLU A 278 -7.40 -26.00 12.21
CA GLU A 278 -8.15 -26.36 13.41
C GLU A 278 -7.20 -27.12 14.36
N GLU A 279 -7.30 -26.83 15.64
CA GLU A 279 -6.60 -27.61 16.69
C GLU A 279 -7.31 -28.91 16.93
#